data_9579703a0d7ab368c8397667b8f3d6c8
#
_entry.id   9579703a0d7ab368c8397667b8f3d6c8
#
_cell.length_a   1.000
_cell.length_b   1.000
_cell.length_c   1.000
_cell.angle_alpha   90.00
_cell.angle_beta   90.00
_cell.angle_gamma   90.00
#
_symmetry.space_group_name_H-M   'P 1'
#
loop_
_entity.id
_entity.type
_entity.pdbx_description
1 polymer ?
#
loop_
_entity_poly.entity_id
_entity_poly.type
_entity_poly.pdbx_seq_one_letter_code
_entity_poly.pdbx_strand_id
1 'polypeptide(L)'
;MPAPERVPPGPVTTAPAEPAPAGSVTALLTGGELTVRGRIAEASNAVLHCTVVHQGRTAACVYKRVAGEQPLWDFPDGTLAQREVAAYEVCAALGWELIPPTVLREGPYGPGMVQLWIDQADEEPGEPAGPGGAPEAGENASGPVPVGHLLALADAERPAPEGWRAIGLAEVPGGGTALLVHADDARLRRLAVLDAVINNSDRKGGHLLTTADGRLFGIDHGVTFHTEDKLRTLLWGWAGEPLPEEAVAALGRLATALGEEAPLTTRLAALITPAEVTALGDRVAALLASGTHPVPGGEWPAIPWPPV
;
A
#
# COMPACT_ATOMS: atom_id res chain seq x y z
N MET A 1 -5.37 -18.69 29.47
CA MET A 1 -4.09 -18.11 29.11
C MET A 1 -4.14 -16.66 29.52
N PRO A 2 -3.22 -16.12 30.35
CA PRO A 2 -3.15 -14.71 30.64
C PRO A 2 -2.80 -13.94 29.36
N ALA A 3 -3.41 -12.76 29.19
CA ALA A 3 -3.12 -11.88 28.06
C ALA A 3 -1.63 -11.45 28.12
N PRO A 4 -0.93 -11.32 26.97
CA PRO A 4 0.42 -10.85 26.97
C PRO A 4 0.51 -9.43 27.52
N GLU A 5 1.49 -9.22 28.37
CA GLU A 5 1.78 -7.94 29.02
C GLU A 5 2.13 -6.89 27.96
N ARG A 6 1.41 -5.75 27.96
CA ARG A 6 1.65 -4.66 27.01
C ARG A 6 3.02 -4.05 27.25
N VAL A 7 3.92 -4.20 26.29
CA VAL A 7 5.12 -3.38 26.23
C VAL A 7 4.69 -1.99 25.73
N PRO A 8 4.94 -0.91 26.48
CA PRO A 8 4.62 0.44 25.97
C PRO A 8 5.48 0.72 24.73
N PRO A 9 4.96 1.42 23.73
CA PRO A 9 5.76 1.83 22.58
C PRO A 9 6.98 2.59 23.08
N GLY A 10 8.15 2.17 22.66
CA GLY A 10 9.40 2.87 22.96
C GLY A 10 9.34 4.31 22.46
N PRO A 11 10.21 5.21 22.97
CA PRO A 11 10.22 6.59 22.51
C PRO A 11 10.40 6.62 20.99
N VAL A 12 9.49 7.32 20.29
CA VAL A 12 9.59 7.55 18.84
C VAL A 12 10.85 8.36 18.61
N THR A 13 11.94 7.68 18.27
CA THR A 13 13.19 8.35 17.90
C THR A 13 13.04 8.78 16.45
N THR A 14 12.75 10.05 16.24
CA THR A 14 12.89 10.65 14.90
C THR A 14 14.39 10.70 14.61
N ALA A 15 14.90 9.68 13.89
CA ALA A 15 16.25 9.77 13.35
C ALA A 15 16.33 11.00 12.44
N PRO A 16 17.41 11.81 12.50
CA PRO A 16 17.57 12.93 11.61
C PRO A 16 17.69 12.40 10.18
N ALA A 17 16.59 12.48 9.42
CA ALA A 17 16.63 12.31 7.97
C ALA A 17 17.53 13.42 7.39
N GLU A 18 18.36 13.10 6.39
CA GLU A 18 19.07 14.13 5.64
C GLU A 18 18.05 15.19 5.19
N PRO A 19 18.36 16.50 5.35
CA PRO A 19 17.43 17.55 4.99
C PRO A 19 17.08 17.41 3.51
N ALA A 20 15.79 17.17 3.23
CA ALA A 20 15.28 17.10 1.86
C ALA A 20 15.62 18.40 1.12
N PRO A 21 15.91 18.36 -0.21
CA PRO A 21 16.20 19.56 -1.00
C PRO A 21 15.14 20.62 -0.76
N ALA A 22 15.58 21.86 -0.52
CA ALA A 22 14.68 23.00 -0.30
C ALA A 22 13.74 23.10 -1.52
N GLY A 23 12.41 23.11 -1.25
CA GLY A 23 11.39 23.11 -2.29
C GLY A 23 10.84 21.74 -2.70
N SER A 24 11.35 20.62 -2.18
CA SER A 24 10.74 19.30 -2.41
C SER A 24 9.41 19.15 -1.65
N VAL A 25 8.55 18.22 -2.12
CA VAL A 25 7.30 17.87 -1.40
C VAL A 25 7.62 17.32 0.00
N THR A 26 8.67 16.53 0.11
CA THR A 26 9.12 15.97 1.39
C THR A 26 9.52 17.09 2.38
N ALA A 27 10.23 18.14 1.93
CA ALA A 27 10.54 19.31 2.77
C ALA A 27 9.28 20.06 3.22
N LEU A 28 8.28 20.20 2.33
CA LEU A 28 6.98 20.78 2.66
C LEU A 28 6.26 19.96 3.74
N LEU A 29 6.18 18.66 3.58
CA LEU A 29 5.53 17.77 4.56
C LEU A 29 6.27 17.76 5.90
N THR A 30 7.60 17.77 5.90
CA THR A 30 8.42 17.70 7.11
C THR A 30 8.38 19.00 7.91
N GLY A 31 8.58 20.13 7.24
CA GLY A 31 8.78 21.43 7.92
C GLY A 31 7.57 22.36 7.92
N GLY A 32 6.50 22.03 7.20
CA GLY A 32 5.34 22.90 7.05
C GLY A 32 4.42 22.93 8.27
N GLU A 33 3.68 24.02 8.42
CA GLU A 33 2.62 24.15 9.41
C GLU A 33 1.40 23.32 9.00
N LEU A 34 0.97 22.38 9.86
CA LEU A 34 -0.19 21.52 9.64
C LEU A 34 -1.46 22.15 10.23
N THR A 35 -2.48 22.29 9.41
CA THR A 35 -3.83 22.67 9.84
C THR A 35 -4.81 21.55 9.55
N VAL A 36 -5.46 21.03 10.60
CA VAL A 36 -6.49 19.99 10.47
C VAL A 36 -7.75 20.59 9.86
N ARG A 37 -8.28 19.95 8.82
CA ARG A 37 -9.51 20.36 8.11
C ARG A 37 -10.70 19.51 8.47
N GLY A 38 -10.46 18.23 8.78
CA GLY A 38 -11.52 17.28 9.14
C GLY A 38 -10.98 15.89 9.41
N ARG A 39 -11.89 14.97 9.71
CA ARG A 39 -11.62 13.54 9.83
C ARG A 39 -12.17 12.82 8.60
N ILE A 40 -11.41 11.85 8.08
CA ILE A 40 -11.88 10.98 7.00
C ILE A 40 -12.76 9.92 7.64
N ALA A 41 -14.05 9.89 7.27
CA ALA A 41 -15.07 9.06 7.94
C ALA A 41 -14.93 7.57 7.61
N GLU A 42 -14.43 7.24 6.44
CA GLU A 42 -14.35 5.86 5.93
C GLU A 42 -13.09 5.11 6.37
N ALA A 43 -12.16 5.81 7.05
CA ALA A 43 -10.93 5.19 7.52
C ALA A 43 -11.13 4.47 8.86
N SER A 44 -10.61 3.24 8.98
CA SER A 44 -10.68 2.40 10.19
C SER A 44 -9.94 3.00 11.39
N ASN A 45 -8.88 3.80 11.15
CA ASN A 45 -8.15 4.57 12.15
C ASN A 45 -8.53 6.06 12.10
N ALA A 46 -8.16 6.81 13.13
CA ALA A 46 -8.40 8.27 13.19
C ALA A 46 -7.53 9.03 12.18
N VAL A 47 -7.90 8.95 10.91
CA VAL A 47 -7.22 9.62 9.80
C VAL A 47 -7.74 11.06 9.66
N LEU A 48 -6.82 12.03 9.65
CA LEU A 48 -7.13 13.44 9.55
C LEU A 48 -6.71 13.99 8.19
N HIS A 49 -7.65 14.66 7.52
CA HIS A 49 -7.37 15.48 6.35
C HIS A 49 -6.81 16.82 6.82
N CYS A 50 -5.66 17.22 6.29
CA CYS A 50 -4.93 18.41 6.70
C CYS A 50 -4.50 19.24 5.49
N THR A 51 -4.19 20.50 5.74
CA THR A 51 -3.42 21.37 4.84
C THR A 51 -2.05 21.59 5.47
N VAL A 52 -1.00 21.50 4.67
CA VAL A 52 0.37 21.83 5.06
C VAL A 52 0.85 23.06 4.30
N VAL A 53 1.48 24.02 5.00
CA VAL A 53 2.00 25.27 4.42
C VAL A 53 3.47 25.45 4.79
N HIS A 54 4.33 25.66 3.81
CA HIS A 54 5.75 25.92 4.00
C HIS A 54 6.31 26.85 2.93
N GLN A 55 6.94 27.96 3.32
CA GLN A 55 7.58 28.90 2.40
C GLN A 55 6.68 29.32 1.22
N GLY A 56 5.41 29.63 1.49
CA GLY A 56 4.43 30.06 0.48
C GLY A 56 3.84 28.94 -0.39
N ARG A 57 4.25 27.69 -0.18
CA ARG A 57 3.67 26.50 -0.84
C ARG A 57 2.63 25.87 0.07
N THR A 58 1.57 25.35 -0.54
CA THR A 58 0.46 24.68 0.17
C THR A 58 0.17 23.36 -0.50
N ALA A 59 -0.12 22.33 0.30
CA ALA A 59 -0.63 21.06 -0.19
C ALA A 59 -1.67 20.49 0.79
N ALA A 60 -2.56 19.66 0.27
CA ALA A 60 -3.38 18.78 1.08
C ALA A 60 -2.56 17.55 1.50
N CYS A 61 -2.83 17.02 2.68
CA CYS A 61 -2.15 15.82 3.19
C CYS A 61 -3.03 15.05 4.17
N VAL A 62 -2.68 13.80 4.39
CA VAL A 62 -3.25 12.94 5.42
C VAL A 62 -2.32 12.93 6.62
N TYR A 63 -2.88 13.02 7.83
CA TYR A 63 -2.15 12.84 9.08
C TYR A 63 -2.75 11.70 9.88
N LYS A 64 -1.96 10.64 10.09
CA LYS A 64 -2.30 9.49 10.93
C LYS A 64 -1.43 9.53 12.20
N ARG A 65 -2.07 9.79 13.36
CA ARG A 65 -1.37 9.87 14.66
C ARG A 65 -0.97 8.51 15.14
N VAL A 66 0.22 8.37 15.71
CA VAL A 66 0.64 7.16 16.45
C VAL A 66 -0.31 6.87 17.62
N ALA A 67 -0.68 7.89 18.40
CA ALA A 67 -1.59 7.75 19.55
C ALA A 67 -3.03 7.33 19.18
N GLY A 68 -3.37 7.26 17.91
CA GLY A 68 -4.70 6.86 17.41
C GLY A 68 -4.72 5.48 16.78
N GLU A 69 -3.60 4.79 16.74
CA GLU A 69 -3.50 3.45 16.17
C GLU A 69 -4.21 2.42 17.04
N GLN A 70 -4.96 1.54 16.39
CA GLN A 70 -5.50 0.35 17.06
C GLN A 70 -4.43 -0.74 17.04
N PRO A 71 -4.02 -1.27 18.19
CA PRO A 71 -3.04 -2.34 18.26
C PRO A 71 -3.54 -3.58 17.49
N LEU A 72 -2.70 -4.09 16.60
CA LEU A 72 -2.92 -5.36 15.93
C LEU A 72 -2.19 -6.45 16.71
N TRP A 73 -2.86 -7.59 16.93
CA TRP A 73 -2.33 -8.70 17.73
C TRP A 73 -1.04 -9.29 17.15
N ASP A 74 -0.87 -9.19 15.85
CA ASP A 74 0.25 -9.73 15.08
C ASP A 74 1.32 -8.69 14.69
N PHE A 75 1.18 -7.43 15.13
CA PHE A 75 2.17 -6.37 14.97
C PHE A 75 2.47 -5.71 16.35
N PRO A 76 3.00 -6.46 17.32
CA PRO A 76 3.18 -5.95 18.69
C PRO A 76 4.29 -4.91 18.83
N ASP A 77 5.31 -4.98 17.97
CA ASP A 77 6.58 -4.26 18.14
C ASP A 77 6.70 -2.98 17.32
N GLY A 78 5.68 -2.63 16.55
CA GLY A 78 5.79 -1.49 15.66
C GLY A 78 4.55 -0.65 15.56
N THR A 79 4.72 0.62 15.24
CA THR A 79 3.61 1.50 14.93
C THR A 79 3.26 1.41 13.45
N LEU A 80 1.96 1.50 13.13
CA LEU A 80 1.49 1.46 11.75
C LEU A 80 2.01 2.68 10.96
N ALA A 81 2.07 3.85 11.62
CA ALA A 81 2.60 5.08 11.03
C ALA A 81 4.07 4.95 10.59
N GLN A 82 4.91 4.29 11.37
CA GLN A 82 6.32 4.06 11.03
C GLN A 82 6.45 3.12 9.82
N ARG A 83 5.61 2.09 9.73
CA ARG A 83 5.58 1.15 8.59
C ARG A 83 5.17 1.82 7.29
N GLU A 84 4.24 2.77 7.32
CA GLU A 84 3.88 3.59 6.17
C GLU A 84 5.09 4.38 5.64
N VAL A 85 5.89 4.97 6.54
CA VAL A 85 7.10 5.70 6.18
C VAL A 85 8.18 4.73 5.66
N ALA A 86 8.37 3.58 6.30
CA ALA A 86 9.31 2.56 5.84
C ALA A 86 8.96 2.04 4.44
N ALA A 87 7.68 1.84 4.14
CA ALA A 87 7.22 1.44 2.81
C ALA A 87 7.55 2.50 1.74
N TYR A 88 7.37 3.79 2.07
CA TYR A 88 7.77 4.90 1.19
C TYR A 88 9.29 4.92 0.96
N GLU A 89 10.11 4.75 1.99
CA GLU A 89 11.58 4.71 1.87
C GLU A 89 12.05 3.55 0.98
N VAL A 90 11.44 2.37 1.12
CA VAL A 90 11.74 1.21 0.26
C VAL A 90 11.29 1.46 -1.18
N CYS A 91 10.10 2.02 -1.39
CA CYS A 91 9.61 2.37 -2.72
C CYS A 91 10.53 3.38 -3.43
N ALA A 92 10.98 4.41 -2.70
CA ALA A 92 11.94 5.40 -3.21
C ALA A 92 13.30 4.76 -3.56
N ALA A 93 13.79 3.81 -2.76
CA ALA A 93 15.04 3.09 -3.02
C ALA A 93 14.96 2.16 -4.24
N LEU A 94 13.77 1.64 -4.56
CA LEU A 94 13.51 0.93 -5.82
C LEU A 94 13.54 1.88 -7.04
N GLY A 95 13.45 3.20 -6.82
CA GLY A 95 13.32 4.21 -7.86
C GLY A 95 11.91 4.29 -8.42
N TRP A 96 10.90 3.88 -7.66
CA TRP A 96 9.50 3.91 -8.05
C TRP A 96 8.74 5.02 -7.31
N GLU A 97 7.79 5.61 -8.01
CA GLU A 97 6.88 6.63 -7.47
C GLU A 97 5.49 6.05 -7.22
N LEU A 98 5.43 4.87 -6.58
CA LEU A 98 4.18 4.13 -6.36
C LEU A 98 3.54 4.43 -4.98
N ILE A 99 4.26 5.09 -4.08
CA ILE A 99 3.72 5.53 -2.79
C ILE A 99 3.82 7.06 -2.74
N PRO A 100 2.76 7.77 -2.34
CA PRO A 100 2.84 9.21 -2.18
C PRO A 100 3.93 9.61 -1.18
N PRO A 101 4.61 10.76 -1.34
CA PRO A 101 5.56 11.25 -0.35
C PRO A 101 5.02 11.18 1.07
N THR A 102 5.74 10.49 1.95
CA THR A 102 5.31 10.16 3.30
C THR A 102 6.44 10.41 4.28
N VAL A 103 6.16 11.10 5.39
CA VAL A 103 7.14 11.44 6.42
C VAL A 103 6.60 11.13 7.83
N LEU A 104 7.50 10.84 8.77
CA LEU A 104 7.19 10.78 10.20
C LEU A 104 7.57 12.12 10.84
N ARG A 105 6.65 12.74 11.58
CA ARG A 105 6.92 14.03 12.25
C ARG A 105 5.99 14.27 13.41
N GLU A 106 6.33 15.30 14.23
CA GLU A 106 5.40 15.89 15.18
C GLU A 106 4.30 16.66 14.44
N GLY A 107 3.06 16.43 14.86
CA GLY A 107 1.88 17.11 14.35
C GLY A 107 1.05 17.75 15.48
N PRO A 108 -0.12 18.35 15.16
CA PRO A 108 -0.97 19.02 16.14
C PRO A 108 -1.45 18.12 17.31
N TYR A 109 -1.43 16.82 17.11
CA TYR A 109 -1.89 15.84 18.11
C TYR A 109 -0.80 14.79 18.44
N GLY A 110 0.48 15.17 18.39
CA GLY A 110 1.63 14.34 18.68
C GLY A 110 2.29 13.74 17.44
N PRO A 111 3.21 12.77 17.62
CA PRO A 111 3.91 12.15 16.51
C PRO A 111 2.95 11.37 15.61
N GLY A 112 3.23 11.37 14.31
CA GLY A 112 2.45 10.63 13.33
C GLY A 112 3.04 10.70 11.94
N MET A 113 2.50 9.88 11.04
CA MET A 113 2.83 9.95 9.62
C MET A 113 2.02 11.05 8.94
N VAL A 114 2.68 11.76 8.01
CA VAL A 114 2.05 12.74 7.12
C VAL A 114 2.35 12.32 5.69
N GLN A 115 1.29 12.07 4.91
CA GLN A 115 1.37 11.65 3.51
C GLN A 115 0.70 12.67 2.61
N LEU A 116 1.31 12.96 1.46
CA LEU A 116 0.71 13.82 0.45
C LEU A 116 -0.66 13.25 0.04
N TRP A 117 -1.67 14.13 0.00
CA TRP A 117 -2.98 13.79 -0.57
C TRP A 117 -2.86 13.63 -2.08
N ILE A 118 -3.48 12.58 -2.61
CA ILE A 118 -3.57 12.33 -4.05
C ILE A 118 -5.00 12.56 -4.48
N ASP A 119 -5.19 13.52 -5.37
CA ASP A 119 -6.47 13.71 -6.04
C ASP A 119 -6.65 12.59 -7.07
N GLN A 120 -7.66 11.79 -6.86
CA GLN A 120 -8.03 10.75 -7.82
C GLN A 120 -8.56 11.38 -9.12
N ALA A 121 -8.35 10.70 -10.24
CA ALA A 121 -9.11 10.99 -11.44
C ALA A 121 -10.60 10.83 -11.10
N ASP A 122 -11.41 11.84 -11.46
CA ASP A 122 -12.85 11.71 -11.33
C ASP A 122 -13.26 10.43 -12.08
N GLU A 123 -13.86 9.49 -11.37
CA GLU A 123 -14.63 8.45 -12.04
C GLU A 123 -15.73 9.20 -12.78
N GLU A 124 -15.74 9.14 -14.12
CA GLU A 124 -16.99 9.49 -14.82
C GLU A 124 -18.08 8.67 -14.14
N PRO A 125 -19.11 9.28 -13.55
CA PRO A 125 -20.14 8.53 -12.86
C PRO A 125 -20.83 7.66 -13.92
N GLY A 126 -20.44 6.38 -13.99
CA GLY A 126 -21.37 5.37 -14.48
C GLY A 126 -22.63 5.59 -13.64
N GLU A 127 -23.77 5.85 -14.31
CA GLU A 127 -25.02 6.24 -13.68
C GLU A 127 -25.21 5.51 -12.34
N PRO A 128 -25.51 6.24 -11.24
CA PRO A 128 -25.67 5.61 -9.95
C PRO A 128 -26.75 4.55 -10.09
N ALA A 129 -26.42 3.30 -9.80
CA ALA A 129 -27.40 2.26 -9.61
C ALA A 129 -28.35 2.77 -8.52
N GLY A 130 -29.56 3.18 -8.90
CA GLY A 130 -30.57 3.69 -7.99
C GLY A 130 -30.85 2.68 -6.88
N PRO A 131 -31.29 3.11 -5.69
CA PRO A 131 -31.53 2.22 -4.59
C PRO A 131 -32.65 1.24 -4.98
N GLY A 132 -32.28 0.00 -5.36
CA GLY A 132 -33.25 -1.08 -5.59
C GLY A 132 -33.17 -1.84 -6.90
N GLY A 133 -32.21 -1.57 -7.79
CA GLY A 133 -32.07 -2.32 -9.04
C GLY A 133 -30.82 -3.21 -9.02
N ALA A 134 -30.99 -4.53 -8.82
CA ALA A 134 -30.02 -5.45 -9.36
C ALA A 134 -29.91 -5.19 -10.87
N PRO A 135 -28.70 -5.16 -11.48
CA PRO A 135 -28.59 -5.01 -12.92
C PRO A 135 -29.34 -6.19 -13.55
N GLU A 136 -30.44 -5.89 -14.30
CA GLU A 136 -31.04 -6.91 -15.15
C GLU A 136 -29.95 -7.39 -16.10
N ALA A 137 -29.69 -8.68 -16.07
CA ALA A 137 -28.76 -9.34 -16.97
C ALA A 137 -29.29 -9.19 -18.41
N GLY A 138 -28.91 -8.09 -19.05
CA GLY A 138 -29.04 -7.94 -20.48
C GLY A 138 -28.14 -8.94 -21.16
N GLU A 139 -28.68 -9.86 -21.92
CA GLU A 139 -28.06 -11.02 -22.57
C GLU A 139 -26.90 -10.72 -23.53
N ASN A 140 -26.27 -9.52 -23.50
CA ASN A 140 -25.24 -9.12 -24.46
C ASN A 140 -24.08 -8.27 -23.89
N ALA A 141 -23.91 -8.12 -22.56
CA ALA A 141 -22.74 -7.44 -22.03
C ALA A 141 -21.61 -8.45 -21.77
N SER A 142 -20.78 -8.73 -22.80
CA SER A 142 -19.67 -9.71 -22.73
C SER A 142 -18.41 -9.20 -22.03
N GLY A 143 -18.44 -8.06 -21.35
CA GLY A 143 -17.28 -7.44 -20.71
C GLY A 143 -17.29 -7.57 -19.18
N PRO A 144 -16.10 -7.41 -18.52
CA PRO A 144 -16.01 -7.41 -17.07
C PRO A 144 -16.72 -6.18 -16.48
N VAL A 145 -17.42 -6.38 -15.34
CA VAL A 145 -18.13 -5.32 -14.62
C VAL A 145 -17.14 -4.64 -13.68
N PRO A 146 -16.84 -3.34 -13.83
CA PRO A 146 -15.92 -2.63 -12.94
C PRO A 146 -16.40 -2.65 -11.48
N VAL A 147 -15.48 -2.91 -10.55
CA VAL A 147 -15.68 -2.78 -9.10
C VAL A 147 -14.64 -1.84 -8.47
N GLY A 148 -13.88 -1.15 -9.30
CA GLY A 148 -12.85 -0.19 -8.98
C GLY A 148 -12.02 0.12 -10.23
N HIS A 149 -11.14 1.10 -10.16
CA HIS A 149 -10.38 1.62 -11.32
C HIS A 149 -9.64 0.55 -12.13
N LEU A 150 -9.08 -0.44 -11.45
CA LEU A 150 -8.23 -1.47 -12.05
C LEU A 150 -8.69 -2.88 -11.66
N LEU A 151 -9.91 -2.99 -11.13
CA LEU A 151 -10.53 -4.23 -10.67
C LEU A 151 -11.91 -4.39 -11.32
N ALA A 152 -12.24 -5.63 -11.63
CA ALA A 152 -13.55 -5.96 -12.19
C ALA A 152 -14.01 -7.37 -11.79
N LEU A 153 -15.29 -7.62 -11.95
CA LEU A 153 -15.89 -8.94 -11.87
C LEU A 153 -16.15 -9.44 -13.29
N ALA A 154 -15.72 -10.66 -13.58
CA ALA A 154 -15.93 -11.35 -14.85
C ALA A 154 -16.71 -12.65 -14.63
N ASP A 155 -17.09 -13.30 -15.72
CA ASP A 155 -17.78 -14.59 -15.71
C ASP A 155 -16.89 -15.66 -15.06
N ALA A 156 -17.39 -16.28 -13.99
CA ALA A 156 -16.66 -17.30 -13.25
C ALA A 156 -16.38 -18.60 -14.05
N GLU A 157 -17.17 -18.85 -15.11
CA GLU A 157 -17.05 -20.05 -15.94
C GLU A 157 -16.11 -19.86 -17.14
N ARG A 158 -15.57 -18.66 -17.32
CA ARG A 158 -14.70 -18.27 -18.44
C ARG A 158 -13.30 -17.87 -17.97
N PRO A 159 -12.28 -18.00 -18.83
CA PRO A 159 -10.97 -17.39 -18.58
C PRO A 159 -11.10 -15.87 -18.40
N ALA A 160 -10.12 -15.28 -17.70
CA ALA A 160 -10.05 -13.82 -17.60
C ALA A 160 -10.08 -13.18 -18.99
N PRO A 161 -10.86 -12.09 -19.19
CA PRO A 161 -10.92 -11.39 -20.47
C PRO A 161 -9.56 -10.83 -20.89
N GLU A 162 -9.39 -10.53 -22.18
CA GLU A 162 -8.19 -9.90 -22.70
C GLU A 162 -7.92 -8.57 -21.97
N GLY A 163 -6.65 -8.34 -21.61
CA GLY A 163 -6.24 -7.17 -20.81
C GLY A 163 -6.50 -7.29 -19.30
N TRP A 164 -6.98 -8.45 -18.83
CA TRP A 164 -7.26 -8.71 -17.43
C TRP A 164 -6.57 -9.98 -16.93
N ARG A 165 -6.27 -10.02 -15.64
CA ARG A 165 -5.63 -11.12 -14.93
C ARG A 165 -6.53 -11.66 -13.83
N ALA A 166 -6.69 -12.97 -13.76
CA ALA A 166 -7.48 -13.62 -12.72
C ALA A 166 -6.80 -13.51 -11.34
N ILE A 167 -7.60 -13.16 -10.33
CA ILE A 167 -7.18 -13.14 -8.92
C ILE A 167 -7.74 -14.39 -8.22
N GLY A 168 -9.03 -14.60 -8.33
CA GLY A 168 -9.75 -15.69 -7.68
C GLY A 168 -11.26 -15.55 -7.80
N LEU A 169 -11.98 -16.54 -7.28
CA LEU A 169 -13.44 -16.48 -7.24
C LEU A 169 -13.92 -15.64 -6.04
N ALA A 170 -14.94 -14.84 -6.26
CA ALA A 170 -15.59 -14.02 -5.25
C ALA A 170 -17.11 -14.28 -5.24
N GLU A 171 -17.70 -14.32 -4.05
CA GLU A 171 -19.14 -14.30 -3.88
C GLU A 171 -19.67 -12.89 -4.16
N VAL A 172 -20.76 -12.79 -4.91
CA VAL A 172 -21.38 -11.49 -5.25
C VAL A 172 -22.67 -11.27 -4.47
N PRO A 173 -23.01 -10.00 -4.15
CA PRO A 173 -24.29 -9.68 -3.54
C PRO A 173 -25.46 -10.19 -4.39
N GLY A 174 -26.41 -10.85 -3.74
CA GLY A 174 -27.56 -11.47 -4.43
C GLY A 174 -27.38 -12.95 -4.73
N GLY A 175 -26.23 -13.52 -4.42
CA GLY A 175 -25.88 -14.94 -4.59
C GLY A 175 -25.28 -15.22 -5.98
N GLY A 176 -24.30 -16.06 -5.99
CA GLY A 176 -23.53 -16.43 -7.17
C GLY A 176 -22.04 -16.19 -6.96
N THR A 177 -21.26 -16.61 -7.96
CA THR A 177 -19.80 -16.51 -7.94
C THR A 177 -19.36 -15.78 -9.20
N ALA A 178 -18.42 -14.83 -9.05
CA ALA A 178 -17.78 -14.14 -10.16
C ALA A 178 -16.26 -14.34 -10.07
N LEU A 179 -15.57 -14.22 -11.20
CA LEU A 179 -14.13 -14.16 -11.27
C LEU A 179 -13.68 -12.73 -10.98
N LEU A 180 -13.01 -12.52 -9.84
CA LEU A 180 -12.36 -11.24 -9.56
C LEU A 180 -11.09 -11.14 -10.41
N VAL A 181 -10.95 -10.03 -11.12
CA VAL A 181 -9.82 -9.77 -12.02
C VAL A 181 -9.24 -8.39 -11.78
N HIS A 182 -7.94 -8.22 -12.03
CA HIS A 182 -7.30 -6.91 -12.13
C HIS A 182 -6.79 -6.66 -13.55
N ALA A 183 -6.59 -5.40 -13.92
CA ALA A 183 -6.04 -5.04 -15.21
C ALA A 183 -4.60 -5.58 -15.39
N ASP A 184 -4.24 -6.01 -16.60
CA ASP A 184 -2.86 -6.36 -16.96
C ASP A 184 -2.07 -5.08 -17.23
N ASP A 185 -1.72 -4.36 -16.17
CA ASP A 185 -1.12 -3.04 -16.17
C ASP A 185 0.28 -3.08 -15.57
N ALA A 186 1.27 -2.53 -16.27
CA ALA A 186 2.67 -2.54 -15.83
C ALA A 186 2.88 -1.81 -14.49
N ARG A 187 2.07 -0.79 -14.17
CA ARG A 187 2.12 -0.06 -12.89
C ARG A 187 1.64 -0.95 -11.74
N LEU A 188 0.54 -1.71 -11.95
CA LEU A 188 0.07 -2.72 -11.00
C LEU A 188 1.09 -3.83 -10.81
N ARG A 189 1.76 -4.25 -11.89
CA ARG A 189 2.79 -5.30 -11.83
C ARG A 189 4.00 -4.86 -10.99
N ARG A 190 4.43 -3.60 -11.08
CA ARG A 190 5.43 -3.04 -10.17
C ARG A 190 4.94 -2.99 -8.73
N LEU A 191 3.68 -2.59 -8.52
CA LEU A 191 3.09 -2.55 -7.18
C LEU A 191 2.99 -3.95 -6.56
N ALA A 192 2.70 -5.00 -7.35
CA ALA A 192 2.73 -6.39 -6.89
C ALA A 192 4.13 -6.80 -6.40
N VAL A 193 5.19 -6.38 -7.10
CA VAL A 193 6.57 -6.60 -6.63
C VAL A 193 6.84 -5.82 -5.35
N LEU A 194 6.42 -4.57 -5.26
CA LEU A 194 6.57 -3.78 -4.04
C LEU A 194 5.84 -4.43 -2.85
N ASP A 195 4.58 -4.87 -3.04
CA ASP A 195 3.82 -5.57 -1.99
C ASP A 195 4.55 -6.84 -1.51
N ALA A 196 5.15 -7.59 -2.43
CA ALA A 196 5.95 -8.77 -2.07
C ALA A 196 7.23 -8.40 -1.27
N VAL A 197 7.93 -7.33 -1.66
CA VAL A 197 9.12 -6.84 -0.97
C VAL A 197 8.81 -6.42 0.47
N ILE A 198 7.78 -5.57 0.63
CA ILE A 198 7.40 -5.05 1.95
C ILE A 198 6.49 -6.00 2.74
N ASN A 199 6.16 -7.18 2.17
CA ASN A 199 5.25 -8.16 2.78
C ASN A 199 3.91 -7.52 3.18
N ASN A 200 3.25 -6.88 2.22
CA ASN A 200 1.98 -6.18 2.47
C ASN A 200 0.87 -7.19 2.80
N SER A 201 0.29 -7.06 3.99
CA SER A 201 -0.71 -8.01 4.48
C SER A 201 -2.16 -7.55 4.25
N ASP A 202 -2.39 -6.44 3.53
CA ASP A 202 -3.75 -5.88 3.37
C ASP A 202 -3.93 -5.03 2.09
N ARG A 203 -3.36 -5.43 0.92
CA ARG A 203 -3.57 -4.69 -0.33
C ARG A 203 -4.99 -4.91 -0.86
N LYS A 204 -5.85 -3.91 -0.70
CA LYS A 204 -7.23 -3.85 -1.20
C LYS A 204 -7.37 -2.98 -2.44
N GLY A 205 -8.51 -3.09 -3.11
CA GLY A 205 -8.85 -2.25 -4.25
C GLY A 205 -8.91 -0.76 -3.92
N GLY A 206 -9.54 -0.40 -2.82
CA GLY A 206 -9.60 0.99 -2.33
C GLY A 206 -8.24 1.61 -1.95
N HIS A 207 -7.15 0.81 -1.93
CA HIS A 207 -5.80 1.30 -1.71
C HIS A 207 -5.06 1.64 -3.03
N LEU A 208 -5.73 1.56 -4.17
CA LEU A 208 -5.20 1.88 -5.50
C LEU A 208 -5.77 3.22 -5.97
N LEU A 209 -4.93 4.23 -6.13
CA LEU A 209 -5.34 5.56 -6.55
C LEU A 209 -4.74 5.88 -7.92
N THR A 210 -5.59 6.19 -8.90
CA THR A 210 -5.16 6.68 -10.20
C THR A 210 -5.42 8.18 -10.31
N THR A 211 -4.46 8.91 -10.87
CA THR A 211 -4.56 10.35 -11.10
C THR A 211 -4.97 10.65 -12.53
N ALA A 212 -5.50 11.86 -12.79
CA ALA A 212 -5.90 12.29 -14.14
C ALA A 212 -4.74 12.30 -15.15
N ASP A 213 -3.49 12.45 -14.70
CA ASP A 213 -2.29 12.33 -15.54
C ASP A 213 -1.80 10.86 -15.71
N GLY A 214 -2.58 9.88 -15.27
CA GLY A 214 -2.35 8.46 -15.48
C GLY A 214 -1.33 7.83 -14.54
N ARG A 215 -0.90 8.49 -13.45
CA ARG A 215 -0.07 7.85 -12.41
C ARG A 215 -0.90 6.92 -11.54
N LEU A 216 -0.26 5.89 -11.01
CA LEU A 216 -0.83 4.97 -10.02
C LEU A 216 -0.10 5.13 -8.70
N PHE A 217 -0.85 5.23 -7.62
CA PHE A 217 -0.32 5.19 -6.26
C PHE A 217 -0.98 4.09 -5.44
N GLY A 218 -0.19 3.43 -4.60
CA GLY A 218 -0.68 2.62 -3.49
C GLY A 218 -0.65 3.41 -2.20
N ILE A 219 -1.66 3.23 -1.36
CA ILE A 219 -1.74 3.82 -0.02
C ILE A 219 -2.00 2.74 1.03
N ASP A 220 -2.00 3.12 2.30
CA ASP A 220 -2.34 2.28 3.46
C ASP A 220 -1.37 1.09 3.65
N HIS A 221 -0.10 1.40 3.86
CA HIS A 221 0.99 0.43 4.04
C HIS A 221 1.31 0.15 5.53
N GLY A 222 0.39 0.44 6.45
CA GLY A 222 0.61 0.26 7.89
C GLY A 222 0.79 -1.20 8.30
N VAL A 223 0.27 -2.16 7.53
CA VAL A 223 0.31 -3.60 7.83
C VAL A 223 1.34 -4.28 6.91
N THR A 224 2.63 -3.96 7.13
CA THR A 224 3.76 -4.40 6.28
C THR A 224 4.95 -4.84 7.12
N PHE A 225 5.97 -5.41 6.50
CA PHE A 225 7.27 -5.80 7.07
C PHE A 225 7.24 -6.91 8.11
N HIS A 226 6.12 -7.62 8.31
CA HIS A 226 6.12 -8.76 9.23
C HIS A 226 7.24 -9.75 8.88
N THR A 227 7.85 -10.37 9.91
CA THR A 227 8.96 -11.32 9.71
C THR A 227 8.50 -12.65 9.10
N GLU A 228 7.28 -13.09 9.39
CA GLU A 228 6.63 -14.23 8.72
C GLU A 228 6.08 -13.80 7.36
N ASP A 229 5.97 -14.74 6.43
CA ASP A 229 5.31 -14.51 5.14
C ASP A 229 3.80 -14.35 5.35
N LYS A 230 3.33 -13.11 5.20
CA LYS A 230 1.92 -12.71 5.35
C LYS A 230 1.41 -11.93 4.15
N LEU A 231 2.02 -12.11 2.99
CA LEU A 231 1.58 -11.40 1.79
C LEU A 231 0.12 -11.68 1.48
N ARG A 232 -0.71 -10.62 1.54
CA ARG A 232 -2.13 -10.64 1.22
C ARG A 232 -2.43 -9.49 0.28
N THR A 233 -2.69 -9.80 -0.96
CA THR A 233 -2.85 -8.79 -2.01
C THR A 233 -3.88 -9.22 -3.03
N LEU A 234 -4.47 -8.25 -3.73
CA LEU A 234 -5.30 -8.50 -4.91
C LEU A 234 -4.48 -8.65 -6.19
N LEU A 235 -3.15 -8.53 -6.12
CA LEU A 235 -2.29 -8.45 -7.31
C LEU A 235 -1.64 -9.81 -7.66
N TRP A 236 -2.38 -10.91 -7.50
CA TRP A 236 -1.90 -12.27 -7.76
C TRP A 236 -1.91 -12.70 -9.23
N GLY A 237 -2.43 -11.88 -10.14
CA GLY A 237 -2.60 -12.28 -11.54
C GLY A 237 -1.31 -12.61 -12.30
N TRP A 238 -0.13 -12.28 -11.74
CA TRP A 238 1.19 -12.64 -12.29
C TRP A 238 1.90 -13.72 -11.46
N ALA A 239 1.22 -14.37 -10.51
CA ALA A 239 1.84 -15.37 -9.63
C ALA A 239 2.59 -16.45 -10.43
N GLY A 240 3.86 -16.67 -10.09
CA GLY A 240 4.75 -17.62 -10.78
C GLY A 240 5.31 -17.16 -12.12
N GLU A 241 4.85 -16.02 -12.67
CA GLU A 241 5.41 -15.45 -13.90
C GLU A 241 6.80 -14.82 -13.66
N PRO A 242 7.66 -14.74 -14.67
CA PRO A 242 8.94 -14.04 -14.57
C PRO A 242 8.77 -12.58 -14.14
N LEU A 243 9.64 -12.10 -13.27
CA LEU A 243 9.71 -10.67 -12.94
C LEU A 243 10.11 -9.85 -14.18
N PRO A 244 9.55 -8.63 -14.36
CA PRO A 244 10.06 -7.72 -15.38
C PRO A 244 11.54 -7.39 -15.18
N GLU A 245 12.32 -7.26 -16.25
CA GLU A 245 13.75 -6.93 -16.17
C GLU A 245 14.02 -5.66 -15.36
N GLU A 246 13.17 -4.65 -15.50
CA GLU A 246 13.26 -3.41 -14.73
C GLU A 246 13.07 -3.64 -13.22
N ALA A 247 12.18 -4.60 -12.84
CA ALA A 247 11.96 -4.95 -11.45
C ALA A 247 13.18 -5.70 -10.88
N VAL A 248 13.77 -6.62 -11.64
CA VAL A 248 15.01 -7.30 -11.25
C VAL A 248 16.13 -6.29 -11.03
N ALA A 249 16.29 -5.33 -11.95
CA ALA A 249 17.28 -4.25 -11.81
C ALA A 249 17.01 -3.37 -10.57
N ALA A 250 15.74 -3.04 -10.28
CA ALA A 250 15.36 -2.27 -9.11
C ALA A 250 15.62 -3.03 -7.81
N LEU A 251 15.29 -4.33 -7.76
CA LEU A 251 15.60 -5.21 -6.63
C LEU A 251 17.11 -5.32 -6.37
N GLY A 252 17.93 -5.38 -7.43
CA GLY A 252 19.40 -5.37 -7.31
C GLY A 252 19.92 -4.06 -6.67
N ARG A 253 19.35 -2.92 -7.04
CA ARG A 253 19.67 -1.63 -6.38
C ARG A 253 19.25 -1.61 -4.92
N LEU A 254 18.05 -2.10 -4.63
CA LEU A 254 17.53 -2.18 -3.26
C LEU A 254 18.40 -3.12 -2.40
N ALA A 255 18.79 -4.29 -2.92
CA ALA A 255 19.69 -5.20 -2.21
C ALA A 255 21.02 -4.51 -1.83
N THR A 256 21.58 -3.70 -2.73
CA THR A 256 22.78 -2.90 -2.44
C THR A 256 22.50 -1.83 -1.38
N ALA A 257 21.34 -1.16 -1.44
CA ALA A 257 20.97 -0.11 -0.49
C ALA A 257 20.63 -0.66 0.91
N LEU A 258 20.35 -1.95 1.04
CA LEU A 258 20.12 -2.66 2.30
C LEU A 258 21.40 -3.22 2.91
N GLY A 259 22.58 -2.90 2.38
CA GLY A 259 23.87 -3.30 2.96
C GLY A 259 24.06 -2.80 4.40
N GLU A 260 24.98 -3.46 5.14
CA GLU A 260 25.36 -3.01 6.49
C GLU A 260 25.79 -1.53 6.47
N GLU A 261 25.34 -0.76 7.47
CA GLU A 261 25.63 0.67 7.62
C GLU A 261 25.19 1.58 6.45
N ALA A 262 24.44 1.05 5.47
CA ALA A 262 23.90 1.88 4.40
C ALA A 262 22.87 2.88 4.94
N PRO A 263 22.76 4.09 4.34
CA PRO A 263 21.82 5.11 4.80
C PRO A 263 20.37 4.64 4.85
N LEU A 264 19.94 3.79 3.91
CA LEU A 264 18.59 3.23 3.92
C LEU A 264 18.40 2.29 5.13
N THR A 265 19.34 1.40 5.38
CA THR A 265 19.29 0.45 6.52
C THR A 265 19.21 1.21 7.83
N THR A 266 19.98 2.29 7.99
CA THR A 266 19.93 3.16 9.19
C THR A 266 18.55 3.81 9.34
N ARG A 267 17.94 4.33 8.25
CA ARG A 267 16.59 4.92 8.31
C ARG A 267 15.53 3.88 8.65
N LEU A 268 15.59 2.70 8.03
CA LEU A 268 14.63 1.62 8.30
C LEU A 268 14.73 1.12 9.75
N ALA A 269 15.94 1.00 10.30
CA ALA A 269 16.15 0.59 11.69
C ALA A 269 15.56 1.57 12.73
N ALA A 270 15.30 2.82 12.34
CA ALA A 270 14.58 3.79 13.16
C ALA A 270 13.05 3.67 13.06
N LEU A 271 12.54 2.91 12.10
CA LEU A 271 11.10 2.79 11.77
C LEU A 271 10.53 1.40 12.09
N ILE A 272 11.31 0.35 11.85
CA ILE A 272 10.93 -1.05 12.04
C ILE A 272 12.03 -1.80 12.79
N THR A 273 11.73 -2.98 13.30
CA THR A 273 12.69 -3.76 14.11
C THR A 273 13.84 -4.31 13.28
N PRO A 274 15.02 -4.59 13.90
CA PRO A 274 16.14 -5.21 13.18
C PRO A 274 15.78 -6.55 12.53
N ALA A 275 14.91 -7.34 13.15
CA ALA A 275 14.42 -8.60 12.58
C ALA A 275 13.58 -8.38 11.30
N GLU A 276 12.78 -7.33 11.26
CA GLU A 276 12.00 -6.96 10.08
C GLU A 276 12.89 -6.41 8.94
N VAL A 277 13.94 -5.68 9.27
CA VAL A 277 14.94 -5.23 8.28
C VAL A 277 15.67 -6.44 7.67
N THR A 278 16.04 -7.43 8.49
CA THR A 278 16.65 -8.68 8.02
C THR A 278 15.68 -9.43 7.11
N ALA A 279 14.43 -9.63 7.53
CA ALA A 279 13.41 -10.32 6.75
C ALA A 279 13.09 -9.60 5.42
N LEU A 280 13.18 -8.26 5.38
CA LEU A 280 13.10 -7.49 4.13
C LEU A 280 14.24 -7.87 3.17
N GLY A 281 15.48 -7.92 3.67
CA GLY A 281 16.65 -8.32 2.89
C GLY A 281 16.52 -9.74 2.34
N ASP A 282 16.05 -10.68 3.17
CA ASP A 282 15.82 -12.08 2.79
C ASP A 282 14.76 -12.20 1.67
N ARG A 283 13.66 -11.43 1.74
CA ARG A 283 12.63 -11.40 0.68
C ARG A 283 13.17 -10.85 -0.63
N VAL A 284 13.97 -9.78 -0.58
CA VAL A 284 14.61 -9.22 -1.78
C VAL A 284 15.56 -10.25 -2.41
N ALA A 285 16.38 -10.93 -1.60
CA ALA A 285 17.27 -11.99 -2.08
C ALA A 285 16.50 -13.18 -2.68
N ALA A 286 15.40 -13.60 -2.07
CA ALA A 286 14.55 -14.66 -2.57
C ALA A 286 13.89 -14.31 -3.91
N LEU A 287 13.38 -13.08 -4.08
CA LEU A 287 12.82 -12.60 -5.35
C LEU A 287 13.87 -12.54 -6.47
N LEU A 288 15.09 -12.09 -6.15
CA LEU A 288 16.20 -12.09 -7.11
C LEU A 288 16.64 -13.52 -7.50
N ALA A 289 16.66 -14.43 -6.54
CA ALA A 289 17.06 -15.82 -6.78
C ALA A 289 16.01 -16.59 -7.60
N SER A 290 14.72 -16.40 -7.33
CA SER A 290 13.63 -17.04 -8.08
C SER A 290 13.43 -16.42 -9.45
N GLY A 291 13.62 -15.11 -9.59
CA GLY A 291 13.32 -14.35 -10.81
C GLY A 291 11.84 -14.33 -11.18
N THR A 292 10.94 -14.73 -10.26
CA THR A 292 9.50 -14.84 -10.50
C THR A 292 8.69 -14.11 -9.46
N HIS A 293 7.46 -13.68 -9.81
CA HIS A 293 6.47 -13.23 -8.85
C HIS A 293 6.17 -14.35 -7.85
N PRO A 294 5.96 -14.05 -6.55
CA PRO A 294 5.60 -15.06 -5.58
C PRO A 294 4.25 -15.71 -5.94
N VAL A 295 4.04 -16.91 -5.47
CA VAL A 295 2.74 -17.59 -5.57
C VAL A 295 2.01 -17.55 -4.23
N PRO A 296 0.67 -17.55 -4.19
CA PRO A 296 -0.06 -17.69 -2.96
C PRO A 296 0.41 -18.96 -2.23
N GLY A 297 0.83 -18.77 -0.99
CA GLY A 297 1.35 -19.87 -0.18
C GLY A 297 1.05 -19.64 1.28
N GLY A 298 1.32 -20.66 2.11
CA GLY A 298 1.29 -20.51 3.53
C GLY A 298 -0.09 -20.69 4.18
N GLU A 299 -0.10 -20.41 5.48
CA GLU A 299 -1.26 -20.66 6.36
C GLU A 299 -2.24 -19.47 6.39
N TRP A 300 -1.89 -18.34 5.75
CA TRP A 300 -2.68 -17.12 5.74
C TRP A 300 -3.56 -17.02 4.49
N PRO A 301 -4.76 -16.43 4.61
CA PRO A 301 -5.57 -16.12 3.43
C PRO A 301 -4.81 -15.22 2.46
N ALA A 302 -4.68 -15.61 1.20
CA ALA A 302 -3.91 -14.88 0.20
C ALA A 302 -4.53 -13.52 -0.19
N ILE A 303 -5.85 -13.38 -0.01
CA ILE A 303 -6.62 -12.18 -0.35
C ILE A 303 -7.13 -11.53 0.94
N PRO A 304 -6.98 -10.19 1.12
CA PRO A 304 -7.56 -9.48 2.26
C PRO A 304 -9.09 -9.43 2.18
N TRP A 305 -9.74 -9.32 3.32
CA TRP A 305 -11.18 -9.20 3.41
C TRP A 305 -11.60 -7.93 4.19
N PRO A 306 -12.57 -7.12 3.70
CA PRO A 306 -13.13 -7.18 2.33
C PRO A 306 -12.06 -6.82 1.28
N PRO A 307 -12.21 -7.31 0.02
CA PRO A 307 -11.20 -7.09 -1.03
C PRO A 307 -11.26 -5.67 -1.64
N VAL A 308 -12.40 -5.00 -1.53
CA VAL A 308 -12.68 -3.65 -2.05
C VAL A 308 -13.40 -2.81 -1.02
#